data_189781ed32e62c09c46d623cd5a7505a
#
_entry.id   189781ed32e62c09c46d623cd5a7505a
#
_cell.length_a   1.000
_cell.length_b   1.000
_cell.length_c   1.000
_cell.angle_alpha   90.00
_cell.angle_beta   90.00
_cell.angle_gamma   90.00
#
_symmetry.space_group_name_H-M   'P 1'
#
loop_
_entity.id
_entity.type
_entity.pdbx_description
1 polymer ?
#
loop_
_entity_poly.entity_id
_entity_poly.type
_entity_poly.pdbx_seq_one_letter_code
_entity_poly.pdbx_strand_id
1 'polypeptide(L)'
;MKKINFLLMMLLATGTIMLSSCKKEAKIEKNLWNKGGEWKIESIFAKQVSSNPADNFEETLYDYGTYTFKKDGSGSYIITVDGDIETGTFTYSNTEDKLTLIILNQPRIFDILEWEKDKMKIFISDNFTSNGNSVTYSETLNLKKK
;
A
#
# COMPACT_ATOMS: atom_id res chain seq x y z
N MET A 1 16.10 17.11 -43.54
CA MET A 1 16.45 15.81 -42.91
C MET A 1 16.81 15.87 -41.43
N LYS A 2 17.33 16.98 -40.88
CA LYS A 2 17.67 17.07 -39.42
C LYS A 2 16.48 17.09 -38.43
N LYS A 3 15.28 17.52 -38.89
CA LYS A 3 14.08 17.62 -37.99
C LYS A 3 13.39 16.25 -37.74
N ILE A 4 13.50 15.32 -38.67
CA ILE A 4 12.89 13.99 -38.57
C ILE A 4 13.65 13.13 -37.52
N ASN A 5 14.97 13.27 -37.45
CA ASN A 5 15.80 12.53 -36.52
C ASN A 5 15.54 12.95 -35.04
N PHE A 6 15.20 14.25 -34.79
CA PHE A 6 14.89 14.75 -33.45
C PHE A 6 13.55 14.23 -32.96
N LEU A 7 12.55 14.14 -33.84
CA LEU A 7 11.22 13.60 -33.49
C LEU A 7 11.28 12.09 -33.21
N LEU A 8 12.10 11.35 -33.99
CA LEU A 8 12.31 9.92 -33.77
C LEU A 8 13.07 9.62 -32.47
N MET A 9 14.02 10.49 -32.08
CA MET A 9 14.73 10.38 -30.81
C MET A 9 13.83 10.68 -29.61
N MET A 10 12.91 11.65 -29.71
CA MET A 10 11.92 11.92 -28.66
C MET A 10 10.93 10.77 -28.47
N LEU A 11 10.48 10.13 -29.55
CA LEU A 11 9.60 8.95 -29.48
C LEU A 11 10.29 7.74 -28.84
N LEU A 12 11.58 7.53 -29.09
CA LEU A 12 12.36 6.45 -28.47
C LEU A 12 12.61 6.70 -26.97
N ALA A 13 12.82 7.96 -26.56
CA ALA A 13 13.04 8.30 -25.15
C ALA A 13 11.76 8.14 -24.29
N THR A 14 10.58 8.50 -24.85
CA THR A 14 9.30 8.31 -24.15
C THR A 14 8.88 6.84 -24.08
N GLY A 15 9.18 6.03 -25.09
CA GLY A 15 8.89 4.59 -25.11
C GLY A 15 9.67 3.79 -24.07
N THR A 16 10.91 4.17 -23.75
CA THR A 16 11.74 3.46 -22.76
C THR A 16 11.31 3.72 -21.32
N ILE A 17 10.77 4.89 -21.01
CA ILE A 17 10.26 5.22 -19.68
C ILE A 17 8.97 4.42 -19.37
N MET A 18 8.07 4.29 -20.33
CA MET A 18 6.83 3.50 -20.19
C MET A 18 7.10 2.00 -19.98
N LEU A 19 8.11 1.43 -20.64
CA LEU A 19 8.46 0.02 -20.51
C LEU A 19 9.12 -0.33 -19.16
N SER A 20 9.76 0.63 -18.50
CA SER A 20 10.39 0.44 -17.21
C SER A 20 9.37 0.47 -16.06
N SER A 21 8.36 1.33 -16.12
CA SER A 21 7.25 1.42 -15.18
C SER A 21 6.42 0.11 -15.17
N CYS A 22 5.98 -0.37 -16.33
CA CYS A 22 5.28 -1.65 -16.45
C CYS A 22 6.06 -2.85 -15.86
N LYS A 23 7.40 -2.83 -15.91
CA LYS A 23 8.22 -3.91 -15.36
C LYS A 23 8.25 -3.91 -13.82
N LYS A 24 8.25 -2.74 -13.18
CA LYS A 24 8.28 -2.64 -11.71
C LYS A 24 6.93 -3.02 -11.12
N GLU A 25 5.84 -2.49 -11.67
CA GLU A 25 4.47 -2.81 -11.31
C GLU A 25 4.21 -4.32 -11.37
N ALA A 26 4.51 -4.98 -12.50
CA ALA A 26 4.34 -6.40 -12.67
C ALA A 26 5.21 -7.24 -11.71
N LYS A 27 6.40 -6.74 -11.31
CA LYS A 27 7.23 -7.39 -10.29
C LYS A 27 6.60 -7.29 -8.90
N ILE A 28 6.05 -6.13 -8.54
CA ILE A 28 5.34 -5.94 -7.27
C ILE A 28 4.14 -6.86 -7.23
N GLU A 29 3.28 -6.83 -8.27
CA GLU A 29 2.10 -7.68 -8.38
C GLU A 29 2.46 -9.17 -8.21
N LYS A 30 3.41 -9.67 -9.00
CA LYS A 30 3.87 -11.06 -8.89
C LYS A 30 4.40 -11.38 -7.50
N ASN A 31 5.10 -10.45 -6.87
CA ASN A 31 5.65 -10.64 -5.54
C ASN A 31 4.56 -10.70 -4.47
N LEU A 32 3.47 -9.94 -4.62
CA LEU A 32 2.35 -9.99 -3.68
C LEU A 32 1.80 -11.41 -3.53
N TRP A 33 1.49 -12.10 -4.62
CA TRP A 33 0.80 -13.39 -4.60
C TRP A 33 1.71 -14.63 -4.69
N ASN A 34 2.98 -14.52 -5.12
CA ASN A 34 3.83 -15.70 -5.27
C ASN A 34 4.13 -16.37 -3.91
N LYS A 35 4.57 -17.62 -3.91
CA LYS A 35 4.92 -18.41 -2.71
C LYS A 35 3.82 -18.39 -1.63
N GLY A 36 2.55 -18.49 -2.06
CA GLY A 36 1.40 -18.50 -1.16
C GLY A 36 0.83 -17.13 -0.84
N GLY A 37 1.52 -16.03 -1.19
CA GLY A 37 1.00 -14.66 -1.08
C GLY A 37 0.76 -14.17 0.36
N GLU A 38 1.33 -14.84 1.37
CA GLU A 38 1.10 -14.54 2.77
C GLU A 38 2.12 -13.51 3.29
N TRP A 39 1.60 -12.40 3.84
CA TRP A 39 2.37 -11.27 4.36
C TRP A 39 1.97 -10.98 5.79
N LYS A 40 2.90 -11.19 6.73
CA LYS A 40 2.71 -10.82 8.13
C LYS A 40 2.78 -9.30 8.28
N ILE A 41 1.87 -8.72 9.05
CA ILE A 41 1.94 -7.33 9.50
C ILE A 41 2.82 -7.33 10.75
N GLU A 42 4.12 -7.04 10.59
CA GLU A 42 5.07 -7.04 11.71
C GLU A 42 4.81 -5.89 12.66
N SER A 43 4.48 -4.72 12.13
CA SER A 43 4.08 -3.56 12.93
C SER A 43 3.21 -2.59 12.14
N ILE A 44 2.39 -1.86 12.88
CA ILE A 44 1.65 -0.69 12.43
C ILE A 44 2.06 0.48 13.34
N PHE A 45 2.60 1.54 12.75
CA PHE A 45 2.76 2.82 13.43
C PHE A 45 1.57 3.70 13.08
N ALA A 46 0.70 3.97 14.05
CA ALA A 46 -0.48 4.81 13.92
C ALA A 46 -0.22 6.17 14.58
N LYS A 47 -0.64 7.24 13.92
CA LYS A 47 -0.49 8.62 14.40
C LYS A 47 -1.74 9.42 14.10
N GLN A 48 -2.22 10.14 15.09
CA GLN A 48 -3.28 11.13 14.95
C GLN A 48 -2.78 12.51 15.38
N VAL A 49 -3.04 13.50 14.54
CA VAL A 49 -2.80 14.92 14.82
C VAL A 49 -4.12 15.67 14.67
N SER A 50 -4.56 16.33 15.71
CA SER A 50 -5.80 17.09 15.76
C SER A 50 -5.52 18.57 16.04
N SER A 51 -6.41 19.46 15.59
CA SER A 51 -6.41 20.87 16.03
C SER A 51 -6.70 21.00 17.54
N ASN A 52 -7.29 19.98 18.17
CA ASN A 52 -7.32 19.84 19.64
C ASN A 52 -6.15 18.93 20.08
N PRO A 53 -5.11 19.47 20.74
CA PRO A 53 -3.93 18.68 21.13
C PRO A 53 -4.24 17.49 22.07
N ALA A 54 -5.37 17.52 22.79
CA ALA A 54 -5.77 16.44 23.68
C ALA A 54 -6.15 15.15 22.94
N ASP A 55 -6.46 15.26 21.64
CA ASP A 55 -6.84 14.13 20.77
C ASP A 55 -5.63 13.57 20.00
N ASN A 56 -4.43 14.09 20.22
CA ASN A 56 -3.22 13.61 19.57
C ASN A 56 -2.77 12.31 20.21
N PHE A 57 -2.38 11.33 19.37
CA PHE A 57 -1.72 10.13 19.84
C PHE A 57 -0.72 9.59 18.80
N GLU A 58 0.20 8.79 19.30
CA GLU A 58 1.10 7.95 18.49
C GLU A 58 1.21 6.60 19.20
N GLU A 59 1.08 5.52 18.42
CA GLU A 59 1.24 4.17 18.95
C GLU A 59 1.88 3.24 17.93
N THR A 60 2.50 2.17 18.40
CA THR A 60 3.01 1.09 17.57
C THR A 60 2.41 -0.22 18.02
N LEU A 61 1.68 -0.87 17.13
CA LEU A 61 1.12 -2.20 17.31
C LEU A 61 2.04 -3.23 16.65
N TYR A 62 2.27 -4.35 17.29
CA TYR A 62 3.12 -5.43 16.79
C TYR A 62 2.30 -6.71 16.58
N ASP A 63 2.76 -7.55 15.63
CA ASP A 63 2.15 -8.84 15.33
C ASP A 63 0.64 -8.77 15.06
N TYR A 64 0.23 -7.70 14.36
CA TYR A 64 -1.16 -7.30 14.20
C TYR A 64 -1.98 -8.28 13.35
N GLY A 65 -1.34 -9.07 12.50
CA GLY A 65 -2.05 -10.03 11.66
C GLY A 65 -1.34 -10.37 10.36
N THR A 66 -2.13 -10.75 9.37
CA THR A 66 -1.65 -11.26 8.09
C THR A 66 -2.57 -10.84 6.95
N TYR A 67 -1.99 -10.40 5.84
CA TYR A 67 -2.65 -10.31 4.53
C TYR A 67 -2.26 -11.51 3.67
N THR A 68 -3.21 -12.06 2.92
CA THR A 68 -2.96 -13.10 1.92
C THR A 68 -3.44 -12.60 0.55
N PHE A 69 -2.53 -12.46 -0.39
CA PHE A 69 -2.82 -12.01 -1.76
C PHE A 69 -2.88 -13.21 -2.71
N LYS A 70 -3.84 -13.23 -3.63
CA LYS A 70 -4.01 -14.26 -4.65
C LYS A 70 -3.74 -13.69 -6.04
N LYS A 71 -3.37 -14.56 -6.97
CA LYS A 71 -3.03 -14.18 -8.36
C LYS A 71 -4.19 -13.53 -9.12
N ASP A 72 -5.42 -13.85 -8.74
CA ASP A 72 -6.65 -13.33 -9.38
C ASP A 72 -7.03 -11.91 -8.94
N GLY A 73 -6.18 -11.23 -8.16
CA GLY A 73 -6.46 -9.91 -7.63
C GLY A 73 -7.35 -9.89 -6.39
N SER A 74 -7.70 -11.06 -5.86
CA SER A 74 -8.39 -11.18 -4.57
C SER A 74 -7.42 -11.42 -3.42
N GLY A 75 -7.88 -11.22 -2.18
CA GLY A 75 -7.13 -11.52 -0.99
C GLY A 75 -8.01 -11.65 0.24
N SER A 76 -7.36 -12.00 1.34
CA SER A 76 -7.99 -12.08 2.66
C SER A 76 -7.07 -11.51 3.73
N TYR A 77 -7.65 -11.14 4.86
CA TYR A 77 -6.90 -10.71 6.03
C TYR A 77 -7.38 -11.44 7.28
N ILE A 78 -6.46 -11.59 8.21
CA ILE A 78 -6.69 -12.00 9.59
C ILE A 78 -5.93 -11.00 10.43
N ILE A 79 -6.63 -10.23 11.27
CA ILE A 79 -6.03 -9.23 12.16
C ILE A 79 -6.53 -9.44 13.58
N THR A 80 -5.75 -8.98 14.56
CA THR A 80 -6.12 -9.02 15.97
C THR A 80 -6.33 -7.58 16.43
N VAL A 81 -7.55 -7.26 16.86
CA VAL A 81 -7.95 -5.96 17.39
C VAL A 81 -8.44 -6.15 18.80
N ASP A 82 -7.81 -5.51 19.79
CA ASP A 82 -8.15 -5.59 21.22
C ASP A 82 -8.28 -7.04 21.76
N GLY A 83 -7.54 -7.98 21.17
CA GLY A 83 -7.56 -9.41 21.51
C GLY A 83 -8.57 -10.24 20.74
N ASP A 84 -9.48 -9.62 20.00
CA ASP A 84 -10.42 -10.29 19.11
C ASP A 84 -9.83 -10.51 17.71
N ILE A 85 -10.18 -11.64 17.09
CA ILE A 85 -9.73 -11.97 15.73
C ILE A 85 -10.80 -11.51 14.75
N GLU A 86 -10.40 -10.59 13.88
CA GLU A 86 -11.19 -10.16 12.74
C GLU A 86 -10.66 -10.77 11.44
N THR A 87 -11.57 -11.23 10.58
CA THR A 87 -11.24 -11.79 9.28
C THR A 87 -12.09 -11.14 8.19
N GLY A 88 -11.54 -11.05 7.00
CA GLY A 88 -12.29 -10.54 5.86
C GLY A 88 -11.58 -10.78 4.54
N THR A 89 -12.20 -10.29 3.48
CA THR A 89 -11.70 -10.40 2.13
C THR A 89 -11.54 -9.01 1.50
N PHE A 90 -10.68 -8.92 0.50
CA PHE A 90 -10.49 -7.72 -0.30
C PHE A 90 -10.20 -8.08 -1.76
N THR A 91 -10.34 -7.11 -2.64
CA THR A 91 -9.68 -7.12 -3.94
C THR A 91 -8.53 -6.13 -3.92
N TYR A 92 -7.52 -6.35 -4.74
CA TYR A 92 -6.36 -5.46 -4.78
C TYR A 92 -5.90 -5.16 -6.20
N SER A 93 -5.24 -4.04 -6.31
CA SER A 93 -4.44 -3.64 -7.48
C SER A 93 -3.22 -2.84 -7.01
N ASN A 94 -2.20 -2.77 -7.83
CA ASN A 94 -1.03 -1.94 -7.54
C ASN A 94 -0.57 -1.17 -8.78
N THR A 95 0.11 -0.08 -8.52
CA THR A 95 1.02 0.59 -9.44
C THR A 95 2.46 0.39 -8.95
N GLU A 96 3.43 1.11 -9.50
CA GLU A 96 4.82 1.03 -9.01
C GLU A 96 5.04 1.71 -7.64
N ASP A 97 4.11 2.58 -7.22
CA ASP A 97 4.19 3.41 -6.00
C ASP A 97 2.97 3.31 -5.09
N LYS A 98 1.90 2.61 -5.51
CA LYS A 98 0.67 2.49 -4.73
C LYS A 98 0.16 1.06 -4.68
N LEU A 99 -0.40 0.69 -3.53
CA LEU A 99 -1.19 -0.52 -3.32
C LEU A 99 -2.61 -0.12 -2.92
N THR A 100 -3.59 -0.53 -3.72
CA THR A 100 -5.00 -0.30 -3.41
C THR A 100 -5.64 -1.58 -2.91
N LEU A 101 -6.26 -1.54 -1.74
CA LEU A 101 -7.10 -2.62 -1.21
C LEU A 101 -8.55 -2.12 -1.18
N ILE A 102 -9.49 -2.89 -1.73
CA ILE A 102 -10.92 -2.61 -1.65
C ILE A 102 -11.54 -3.56 -0.64
N ILE A 103 -11.89 -3.03 0.54
CA ILE A 103 -12.48 -3.76 1.67
C ILE A 103 -13.90 -3.24 1.87
N LEU A 104 -14.91 -4.10 1.86
CA LEU A 104 -16.32 -3.71 1.99
C LEU A 104 -16.74 -2.58 1.02
N ASN A 105 -16.26 -2.63 -0.23
CA ASN A 105 -16.45 -1.61 -1.27
C ASN A 105 -15.84 -0.23 -0.93
N GLN A 106 -14.97 -0.14 0.07
CA GLN A 106 -14.23 1.07 0.41
C GLN A 106 -12.76 0.93 -0.01
N PRO A 107 -12.23 1.81 -0.86
CA PRO A 107 -10.83 1.77 -1.25
C PRO A 107 -9.94 2.30 -0.11
N ARG A 108 -8.89 1.55 0.20
CA ARG A 108 -7.76 1.99 1.01
C ARG A 108 -6.54 2.05 0.09
N ILE A 109 -6.03 3.25 -0.14
CA ILE A 109 -4.92 3.51 -1.07
C ILE A 109 -3.68 3.80 -0.26
N PHE A 110 -2.72 2.89 -0.31
CA PHE A 110 -1.45 3.02 0.37
C PHE A 110 -0.36 3.48 -0.60
N ASP A 111 0.49 4.40 -0.17
CA ASP A 111 1.77 4.67 -0.82
C ASP A 111 2.76 3.54 -0.49
N ILE A 112 3.45 3.00 -1.48
CA ILE A 112 4.53 2.03 -1.29
C ILE A 112 5.82 2.81 -1.02
N LEU A 113 6.21 2.91 0.25
CA LEU A 113 7.42 3.65 0.65
C LEU A 113 8.69 2.85 0.37
N GLU A 114 8.65 1.55 0.65
CA GLU A 114 9.76 0.62 0.44
C GLU A 114 9.21 -0.71 -0.08
N TRP A 115 9.93 -1.32 -1.00
CA TRP A 115 9.58 -2.63 -1.54
C TRP A 115 10.84 -3.46 -1.82
N GLU A 116 10.88 -4.65 -1.24
CA GLU A 116 11.87 -5.69 -1.45
C GLU A 116 11.16 -7.03 -1.71
N LYS A 117 11.92 -8.07 -1.97
CA LYS A 117 11.39 -9.40 -2.28
C LYS A 117 10.50 -9.99 -1.17
N ASP A 118 10.86 -9.73 0.09
CA ASP A 118 10.23 -10.28 1.29
C ASP A 118 9.81 -9.23 2.31
N LYS A 119 9.95 -7.95 1.98
CA LYS A 119 9.56 -6.82 2.83
C LYS A 119 8.85 -5.75 2.03
N MET A 120 7.89 -5.12 2.65
CA MET A 120 7.18 -3.97 2.11
C MET A 120 6.83 -3.01 3.24
N LYS A 121 6.99 -1.71 2.99
CA LYS A 121 6.53 -0.66 3.87
C LYS A 121 5.52 0.18 3.12
N ILE A 122 4.32 0.28 3.66
CA ILE A 122 3.21 1.02 3.05
C ILE A 122 2.67 2.06 4.02
N PHE A 123 2.15 3.14 3.48
CA PHE A 123 1.65 4.30 4.22
C PHE A 123 0.30 4.75 3.70
N ILE A 124 -0.60 5.11 4.60
CA ILE A 124 -1.88 5.76 4.28
C ILE A 124 -2.11 6.93 5.23
N SER A 125 -2.75 7.99 4.74
CA SER A 125 -3.15 9.13 5.56
C SER A 125 -4.50 9.66 5.10
N ASP A 126 -5.36 9.94 6.06
CA ASP A 126 -6.68 10.50 5.87
C ASP A 126 -6.85 11.81 6.66
N ASN A 127 -7.57 12.77 6.07
CA ASN A 127 -7.95 14.01 6.72
C ASN A 127 -9.47 14.08 6.85
N PHE A 128 -9.95 14.36 8.04
CA PHE A 128 -11.37 14.49 8.32
C PHE A 128 -11.64 15.51 9.43
N THR A 129 -12.91 15.81 9.67
CA THR A 129 -13.32 16.67 10.78
C THR A 129 -14.06 15.82 11.80
N SER A 130 -13.68 15.92 13.08
CA SER A 130 -14.33 15.26 14.20
C SER A 130 -14.62 16.29 15.31
N ASN A 131 -15.87 16.39 15.75
CA ASN A 131 -16.31 17.33 16.77
C ASN A 131 -15.88 18.79 16.51
N GLY A 132 -15.86 19.21 15.22
CA GLY A 132 -15.40 20.53 14.80
C GLY A 132 -13.89 20.71 14.73
N ASN A 133 -13.10 19.70 15.08
CA ASN A 133 -11.65 19.72 14.98
C ASN A 133 -11.17 19.10 13.66
N SER A 134 -10.16 19.69 13.04
CA SER A 134 -9.45 19.09 11.91
C SER A 134 -8.54 17.98 12.43
N VAL A 135 -8.65 16.79 11.85
CA VAL A 135 -7.87 15.60 12.23
C VAL A 135 -7.16 15.04 11.03
N THR A 136 -5.87 14.77 11.18
CA THR A 136 -5.07 13.95 10.26
C THR A 136 -4.75 12.64 10.96
N TYR A 137 -5.18 11.52 10.37
CA TYR A 137 -4.82 10.18 10.81
C TYR A 137 -3.91 9.52 9.79
N SER A 138 -2.89 8.82 10.23
CA SER A 138 -1.97 8.11 9.35
C SER A 138 -1.53 6.77 9.92
N GLU A 139 -1.27 5.83 9.05
CA GLU A 139 -0.71 4.50 9.38
C GLU A 139 0.49 4.20 8.49
N THR A 140 1.53 3.65 9.10
CA THR A 140 2.65 3.03 8.40
C THR A 140 2.70 1.56 8.78
N LEU A 141 2.54 0.67 7.78
CA LEU A 141 2.57 -0.77 7.96
C LEU A 141 3.90 -1.33 7.47
N ASN A 142 4.57 -2.12 8.29
CA ASN A 142 5.71 -2.92 7.91
C ASN A 142 5.26 -4.37 7.70
N LEU A 143 5.38 -4.84 6.48
CA LEU A 143 4.95 -6.17 6.03
C LEU A 143 6.16 -7.04 5.75
N LYS A 144 6.10 -8.30 6.16
CA LYS A 144 7.10 -9.32 5.86
C LYS A 144 6.43 -10.56 5.29
N LYS A 145 6.99 -11.03 4.19
CA LYS A 145 6.54 -12.25 3.53
C LYS A 145 6.88 -13.49 4.38
N LYS A 146 5.92 -14.38 4.52
CA LYS A 146 6.11 -15.70 5.14
C LYS A 146 6.69 -16.73 4.18
#